data_57d1fbd5f610621f9019be14722fdf7e
#
_entry.id   57d1fbd5f610621f9019be14722fdf7e
#
_cell.length_a   1.000
_cell.length_b   1.000
_cell.length_c   1.000
_cell.angle_alpha   90.00
_cell.angle_beta   90.00
_cell.angle_gamma   90.00
#
_symmetry.space_group_name_H-M   'P 1'
#
loop_
_entity.id
_entity.type
_entity.pdbx_description
1 polymer ?
#
loop_
_entity_poly.entity_id
_entity_poly.type
_entity_poly.pdbx_seq_one_letter_code
_entity_poly.pdbx_strand_id
1 'polypeptide(L)'
;MKSKRYQNGKNWLEVNPSHKGIATIWDKDILIFAISQIMAAKNANIYYSKHVSFTAYDFLVFSNRNTGGKDYEALKDSLERLGGTRLMTNVVTGNEEQIDGFGLIDKFRIRRKHQNGQVVEWGITLSDWLFNAIESNEVLTISPDYFRLRKPLERRIYEIARKHCGAQKEWRIHIDLLMKKCGSNSPKRNFKAILKTICEHDHLPDYSVNIVNDTVLFTKKSCPETIIHDLNKSHPAPPLMTSTYEKFRNNHPGYDPYYVEQEWRTWAAGKEKPISADAAF
;
A
#
# COMPACT_ATOMS: atom_id res chain seq x y z
N MET A 1 7.12 -22.11 -13.99
CA MET A 1 6.56 -21.91 -12.64
C MET A 1 5.19 -22.56 -12.58
N LYS A 2 4.82 -23.14 -11.39
CA LYS A 2 3.54 -23.85 -11.26
C LYS A 2 2.48 -22.93 -10.65
N SER A 3 1.21 -23.09 -11.09
CA SER A 3 0.05 -22.46 -10.47
C SER A 3 -0.06 -22.85 -8.98
N LYS A 4 -0.64 -21.96 -8.20
CA LYS A 4 -0.92 -22.22 -6.77
C LYS A 4 -2.43 -22.21 -6.56
N ARG A 5 -2.96 -23.29 -5.98
CA ARG A 5 -4.37 -23.40 -5.66
C ARG A 5 -4.57 -23.40 -4.15
N TYR A 6 -5.52 -22.60 -3.70
CA TYR A 6 -5.95 -22.46 -2.32
C TYR A 6 -7.41 -22.88 -2.23
N GLN A 7 -7.77 -23.66 -1.22
CA GLN A 7 -9.13 -24.14 -1.04
C GLN A 7 -9.63 -23.83 0.37
N ASN A 8 -10.88 -23.41 0.44
CA ASN A 8 -11.59 -23.15 1.69
C ASN A 8 -13.04 -23.67 1.57
N GLY A 9 -13.28 -24.87 2.08
CA GLY A 9 -14.55 -25.58 1.87
C GLY A 9 -14.77 -25.89 0.39
N LYS A 10 -15.91 -25.45 -0.15
CA LYS A 10 -16.25 -25.58 -1.58
C LYS A 10 -15.60 -24.51 -2.46
N ASN A 11 -15.16 -23.39 -1.87
CA ASN A 11 -14.56 -22.30 -2.62
C ASN A 11 -13.06 -22.52 -2.83
N TRP A 12 -12.58 -22.15 -3.99
CA TRP A 12 -11.16 -22.22 -4.32
C TRP A 12 -10.69 -20.97 -5.06
N LEU A 13 -9.40 -20.70 -4.94
CA LEU A 13 -8.69 -19.66 -5.67
C LEU A 13 -7.44 -20.29 -6.28
N GLU A 14 -7.28 -20.13 -7.57
CA GLU A 14 -6.07 -20.52 -8.29
C GLU A 14 -5.33 -19.27 -8.79
N VAL A 15 -4.02 -19.24 -8.55
CA VAL A 15 -3.13 -18.14 -8.93
C VAL A 15 -2.18 -18.65 -9.99
N ASN A 16 -2.33 -18.15 -11.20
CA ASN A 16 -1.52 -18.52 -12.36
C ASN A 16 -0.39 -17.51 -12.57
N PRO A 17 0.86 -17.97 -12.73
CA PRO A 17 2.02 -17.10 -12.89
C PRO A 17 2.08 -16.45 -14.26
N SER A 18 2.75 -15.29 -14.33
CA SER A 18 3.29 -14.75 -15.58
C SER A 18 4.59 -15.47 -15.97
N HIS A 19 5.18 -15.10 -17.12
CA HIS A 19 6.53 -15.53 -17.48
C HIS A 19 7.61 -15.04 -16.49
N LYS A 20 7.37 -13.94 -15.77
CA LYS A 20 8.22 -13.39 -14.70
C LYS A 20 7.89 -13.95 -13.32
N GLY A 21 6.90 -14.82 -13.22
CA GLY A 21 6.44 -15.41 -11.97
C GLY A 21 5.11 -14.86 -11.46
N ILE A 22 4.73 -15.32 -10.27
CA ILE A 22 3.54 -14.84 -9.55
C ILE A 22 3.86 -13.49 -8.91
N ALA A 23 2.91 -12.56 -8.95
CA ALA A 23 3.01 -11.29 -8.21
C ALA A 23 3.24 -11.56 -6.71
N THR A 24 4.13 -10.80 -6.12
CA THR A 24 4.56 -10.93 -4.73
C THR A 24 3.95 -9.85 -3.85
N ILE A 25 4.17 -9.95 -2.54
CA ILE A 25 3.75 -8.92 -1.58
C ILE A 25 4.44 -7.57 -1.86
N TRP A 26 5.63 -7.59 -2.48
CA TRP A 26 6.35 -6.39 -2.87
C TRP A 26 5.74 -5.70 -4.10
N ASP A 27 5.18 -6.48 -5.01
CA ASP A 27 4.49 -5.95 -6.19
C ASP A 27 3.14 -5.33 -5.82
N LYS A 28 2.54 -5.79 -4.72
CA LYS A 28 1.31 -5.23 -4.14
C LYS A 28 1.46 -3.75 -3.75
N ASP A 29 2.67 -3.27 -3.46
CA ASP A 29 2.90 -1.85 -3.15
C ASP A 29 2.38 -0.93 -4.25
N ILE A 30 2.47 -1.36 -5.53
CA ILE A 30 1.94 -0.62 -6.68
C ILE A 30 0.41 -0.49 -6.60
N LEU A 31 -0.27 -1.55 -6.18
CA LEU A 31 -1.73 -1.53 -6.01
C LEU A 31 -2.12 -0.62 -4.83
N ILE A 32 -1.38 -0.70 -3.71
CA ILE A 32 -1.62 0.17 -2.55
C ILE A 32 -1.44 1.64 -2.95
N PHE A 33 -0.38 1.96 -3.71
CA PHE A 33 -0.14 3.30 -4.23
C PHE A 33 -1.30 3.78 -5.11
N ALA A 34 -1.71 3.00 -6.11
CA ALA A 34 -2.77 3.38 -7.03
C ALA A 34 -4.12 3.54 -6.32
N ILE A 35 -4.47 2.62 -5.41
CA ILE A 35 -5.68 2.71 -4.59
C ILE A 35 -5.65 3.98 -3.74
N SER A 36 -4.50 4.31 -3.15
CA SER A 36 -4.35 5.53 -2.34
C SER A 36 -4.58 6.80 -3.16
N GLN A 37 -4.09 6.86 -4.41
CA GLN A 37 -4.33 7.99 -5.31
C GLN A 37 -5.81 8.12 -5.66
N ILE A 38 -6.47 7.02 -6.01
CA ILE A 38 -7.91 7.01 -6.32
C ILE A 38 -8.73 7.41 -5.11
N MET A 39 -8.44 6.87 -3.92
CA MET A 39 -9.15 7.21 -2.69
C MET A 39 -8.95 8.68 -2.28
N ALA A 40 -7.74 9.23 -2.48
CA ALA A 40 -7.48 10.65 -2.23
C ALA A 40 -8.32 11.54 -3.16
N ALA A 41 -8.39 11.21 -4.45
CA ALA A 41 -9.21 11.94 -5.41
C ALA A 41 -10.72 11.81 -5.11
N LYS A 42 -11.19 10.60 -4.78
CA LYS A 42 -12.56 10.32 -4.38
C LYS A 42 -12.96 11.14 -3.15
N ASN A 43 -12.13 11.16 -2.11
CA ASN A 43 -12.39 11.91 -0.88
C ASN A 43 -12.37 13.44 -1.09
N ALA A 44 -11.58 13.91 -2.06
CA ALA A 44 -11.53 15.32 -2.45
C ALA A 44 -12.63 15.72 -3.45
N ASN A 45 -13.51 14.80 -3.86
CA ASN A 45 -14.51 14.99 -4.92
C ASN A 45 -13.90 15.47 -6.24
N ILE A 46 -12.67 15.00 -6.57
CA ILE A 46 -11.99 15.25 -7.85
C ILE A 46 -12.23 14.05 -8.76
N TYR A 47 -12.25 14.30 -10.08
CA TYR A 47 -12.40 13.22 -11.05
C TYR A 47 -11.32 12.14 -10.87
N TYR A 48 -11.74 10.89 -10.87
CA TYR A 48 -10.87 9.72 -10.82
C TYR A 48 -11.39 8.62 -11.75
N SER A 49 -10.55 7.67 -12.06
CA SER A 49 -10.89 6.51 -12.88
C SER A 49 -10.03 5.31 -12.46
N LYS A 50 -10.32 4.14 -13.02
CA LYS A 50 -9.47 2.94 -12.81
C LYS A 50 -8.06 3.06 -13.40
N HIS A 51 -7.78 4.11 -14.18
CA HIS A 51 -6.46 4.40 -14.73
C HIS A 51 -5.71 5.40 -13.85
N VAL A 52 -4.50 5.02 -13.41
CA VAL A 52 -3.62 5.86 -12.60
C VAL A 52 -2.30 6.03 -13.32
N SER A 53 -1.96 7.29 -13.61
CA SER A 53 -0.65 7.67 -14.16
C SER A 53 0.22 8.24 -13.05
N PHE A 54 1.51 7.92 -13.05
CA PHE A 54 2.45 8.34 -12.02
C PHE A 54 3.88 8.42 -12.56
N THR A 55 4.78 9.03 -11.80
CA THR A 55 6.22 8.90 -12.03
C THR A 55 6.77 7.74 -11.21
N ALA A 56 7.79 7.05 -11.73
CA ALA A 56 8.43 6.00 -10.95
C ALA A 56 9.05 6.55 -9.66
N TYR A 57 9.55 7.78 -9.69
CA TYR A 57 10.12 8.46 -8.53
C TYR A 57 9.07 8.57 -7.40
N ASP A 58 7.88 9.10 -7.69
CA ASP A 58 6.82 9.26 -6.68
C ASP A 58 6.41 7.92 -6.05
N PHE A 59 6.31 6.86 -6.86
CA PHE A 59 6.04 5.52 -6.36
C PHE A 59 7.17 4.98 -5.45
N LEU A 60 8.44 5.14 -5.87
CA LEU A 60 9.59 4.64 -5.11
C LEU A 60 9.71 5.38 -3.76
N VAL A 61 9.50 6.68 -3.73
CA VAL A 61 9.47 7.49 -2.50
C VAL A 61 8.29 7.06 -1.61
N PHE A 62 7.08 6.96 -2.17
CA PHE A 62 5.88 6.51 -1.43
C PHE A 62 6.09 5.13 -0.79
N SER A 63 6.70 4.19 -1.51
CA SER A 63 6.93 2.83 -1.04
C SER A 63 8.21 2.65 -0.22
N ASN A 64 8.86 3.75 0.17
CA ASN A 64 10.11 3.76 0.94
C ASN A 64 11.20 2.87 0.31
N ARG A 65 11.40 3.03 -1.01
CA ARG A 65 12.43 2.36 -1.80
C ARG A 65 13.49 3.37 -2.26
N ASN A 66 14.66 2.85 -2.62
CA ASN A 66 15.69 3.68 -3.23
C ASN A 66 15.25 4.10 -4.65
N THR A 67 15.81 5.23 -5.12
CA THR A 67 15.51 5.81 -6.44
C THR A 67 16.62 5.56 -7.46
N GLY A 68 17.37 4.47 -7.31
CA GLY A 68 18.44 4.07 -8.22
C GLY A 68 17.93 3.30 -9.44
N GLY A 69 18.76 3.17 -10.47
CA GLY A 69 18.42 2.48 -11.73
C GLY A 69 17.89 1.05 -11.53
N LYS A 70 18.45 0.30 -10.58
CA LYS A 70 17.99 -1.06 -10.23
C LYS A 70 16.55 -1.07 -9.73
N ASP A 71 16.12 -0.05 -9.00
CA ASP A 71 14.76 0.06 -8.46
C ASP A 71 13.75 0.37 -9.56
N TYR A 72 14.15 1.11 -10.59
CA TYR A 72 13.32 1.33 -11.79
C TYR A 72 13.13 0.04 -12.61
N GLU A 73 14.16 -0.79 -12.75
CA GLU A 73 14.03 -2.10 -13.39
C GLU A 73 13.16 -3.05 -12.56
N ALA A 74 13.35 -3.06 -11.24
CA ALA A 74 12.53 -3.84 -10.33
C ALA A 74 11.05 -3.43 -10.39
N LEU A 75 10.75 -2.13 -10.55
CA LEU A 75 9.38 -1.63 -10.76
C LEU A 75 8.80 -2.16 -12.07
N LYS A 76 9.57 -2.15 -13.16
CA LYS A 76 9.13 -2.72 -14.44
C LYS A 76 8.81 -4.22 -14.29
N ASP A 77 9.70 -5.00 -13.68
CA ASP A 77 9.48 -6.43 -13.43
C ASP A 77 8.24 -6.68 -12.55
N SER A 78 7.99 -5.81 -11.57
CA SER A 78 6.78 -5.85 -10.74
C SER A 78 5.50 -5.66 -11.55
N LEU A 79 5.50 -4.71 -12.48
CA LEU A 79 4.35 -4.49 -13.39
C LEU A 79 4.11 -5.68 -14.32
N GLU A 80 5.18 -6.29 -14.84
CA GLU A 80 5.08 -7.49 -15.67
C GLU A 80 4.53 -8.70 -14.87
N ARG A 81 4.93 -8.86 -13.59
CA ARG A 81 4.35 -9.89 -12.72
C ARG A 81 2.89 -9.61 -12.41
N LEU A 82 2.53 -8.38 -12.05
CA LEU A 82 1.14 -8.01 -11.76
C LEU A 82 0.23 -8.17 -12.97
N GLY A 83 0.66 -7.69 -14.15
CA GLY A 83 -0.13 -7.76 -15.38
C GLY A 83 -0.31 -9.17 -15.90
N GLY A 84 0.66 -10.04 -15.64
CA GLY A 84 0.62 -11.43 -16.10
C GLY A 84 0.09 -12.43 -15.07
N THR A 85 -0.06 -12.04 -13.79
CA THR A 85 -0.66 -12.91 -12.77
C THR A 85 -2.18 -12.94 -12.95
N ARG A 86 -2.73 -14.14 -13.21
CA ARG A 86 -4.17 -14.36 -13.36
C ARG A 86 -4.72 -15.09 -12.15
N LEU A 87 -5.87 -14.65 -11.69
CA LEU A 87 -6.64 -15.27 -10.63
C LEU A 87 -7.83 -15.99 -11.24
N MET A 88 -8.10 -17.20 -10.79
CA MET A 88 -9.31 -17.95 -11.12
C MET A 88 -9.97 -18.38 -9.82
N THR A 89 -11.26 -18.19 -9.70
CA THR A 89 -12.02 -18.56 -8.52
C THR A 89 -13.39 -19.08 -8.92
N ASN A 90 -13.98 -19.92 -8.08
CA ASN A 90 -15.37 -20.31 -8.22
C ASN A 90 -16.27 -19.47 -7.31
N VAL A 91 -17.43 -19.15 -7.81
CA VAL A 91 -18.53 -18.55 -7.04
C VAL A 91 -19.69 -19.54 -7.12
N VAL A 92 -20.15 -20.06 -5.98
CA VAL A 92 -21.29 -20.97 -5.91
C VAL A 92 -22.50 -20.18 -5.44
N THR A 93 -23.55 -20.13 -6.26
CA THR A 93 -24.81 -19.45 -5.96
C THR A 93 -25.97 -20.41 -6.21
N GLY A 94 -26.66 -20.82 -5.14
CA GLY A 94 -27.72 -21.84 -5.24
C GLY A 94 -27.17 -23.18 -5.74
N ASN A 95 -27.63 -23.62 -6.92
CA ASN A 95 -27.20 -24.88 -7.56
C ASN A 95 -26.20 -24.66 -8.70
N GLU A 96 -25.75 -23.41 -8.92
CA GLU A 96 -24.83 -23.08 -10.01
C GLU A 96 -23.44 -22.76 -9.48
N GLU A 97 -22.42 -23.20 -10.18
CA GLU A 97 -21.03 -22.82 -9.98
C GLU A 97 -20.56 -22.01 -11.20
N GLN A 98 -20.12 -20.79 -10.93
CA GLN A 98 -19.50 -19.92 -11.93
C GLN A 98 -18.00 -19.85 -11.67
N ILE A 99 -17.19 -19.96 -12.72
CA ILE A 99 -15.74 -19.79 -12.63
C ILE A 99 -15.38 -18.47 -13.27
N ASP A 100 -14.80 -17.58 -12.47
CA ASP A 100 -14.30 -16.29 -12.90
C ASP A 100 -12.79 -16.26 -12.99
N GLY A 101 -12.28 -15.69 -14.11
CA GLY A 101 -10.85 -15.51 -14.34
C GLY A 101 -10.51 -14.04 -14.60
N PHE A 102 -9.71 -13.41 -13.72
CA PHE A 102 -9.37 -11.99 -13.84
C PHE A 102 -7.92 -11.70 -13.42
N GLY A 103 -7.44 -10.50 -13.73
CA GLY A 103 -6.18 -9.97 -13.22
C GLY A 103 -6.42 -8.98 -12.09
N LEU A 104 -5.35 -8.59 -11.40
CA LEU A 104 -5.39 -7.46 -10.46
C LEU A 104 -5.29 -6.13 -11.20
N ILE A 105 -4.57 -6.11 -12.31
CA ILE A 105 -4.53 -5.01 -13.27
C ILE A 105 -4.88 -5.53 -14.66
N ASP A 106 -5.60 -4.72 -15.44
CA ASP A 106 -5.94 -5.03 -16.82
C ASP A 106 -4.79 -4.69 -17.75
N LYS A 107 -4.09 -3.59 -17.45
CA LYS A 107 -3.07 -3.03 -18.32
C LYS A 107 -2.05 -2.22 -17.52
N PHE A 108 -0.80 -2.24 -17.97
CA PHE A 108 0.19 -1.24 -17.59
C PHE A 108 0.77 -0.56 -18.82
N ARG A 109 1.31 0.64 -18.64
CA ARG A 109 1.94 1.43 -19.72
C ARG A 109 3.22 2.06 -19.18
N ILE A 110 4.27 2.00 -19.99
CA ILE A 110 5.51 2.76 -19.78
C ILE A 110 5.74 3.55 -21.06
N ARG A 111 5.63 4.87 -20.98
CA ARG A 111 5.82 5.76 -22.13
C ARG A 111 7.21 6.38 -22.06
N ARG A 112 7.94 6.31 -23.18
CA ARG A 112 9.30 6.85 -23.30
C ARG A 112 9.36 7.84 -24.47
N LYS A 113 10.23 8.84 -24.36
CA LYS A 113 10.60 9.69 -25.50
C LYS A 113 11.44 8.87 -26.47
N HIS A 114 11.07 8.85 -27.75
CA HIS A 114 11.78 8.04 -28.75
C HIS A 114 13.22 8.51 -28.97
N GLN A 115 13.46 9.83 -28.93
CA GLN A 115 14.76 10.44 -29.22
C GLN A 115 15.87 10.08 -28.24
N ASN A 116 15.59 9.95 -26.93
CA ASN A 116 16.58 9.75 -25.89
C ASN A 116 16.26 8.60 -24.92
N GLY A 117 15.17 7.85 -25.16
CA GLY A 117 14.73 6.74 -24.32
C GLY A 117 14.24 7.15 -22.92
N GLN A 118 14.17 8.46 -22.61
CA GLN A 118 13.72 8.95 -21.30
C GLN A 118 12.27 8.53 -21.03
N VAL A 119 12.04 7.86 -19.91
CA VAL A 119 10.68 7.51 -19.47
C VAL A 119 9.98 8.78 -19.00
N VAL A 120 8.80 9.02 -19.57
CA VAL A 120 7.97 10.20 -19.29
C VAL A 120 6.78 9.87 -18.41
N GLU A 121 6.30 8.61 -18.44
CA GLU A 121 5.08 8.23 -17.74
C GLU A 121 5.07 6.73 -17.45
N TRP A 122 4.59 6.41 -16.28
CA TRP A 122 4.17 5.08 -15.87
C TRP A 122 2.67 5.11 -15.60
N GLY A 123 1.97 4.07 -15.97
CA GLY A 123 0.54 4.01 -15.74
C GLY A 123 0.06 2.59 -15.56
N ILE A 124 -0.96 2.42 -14.75
CA ILE A 124 -1.68 1.16 -14.60
C ILE A 124 -3.17 1.39 -14.75
N THR A 125 -3.87 0.36 -15.22
CA THR A 125 -5.32 0.30 -15.22
C THR A 125 -5.72 -0.85 -14.31
N LEU A 126 -6.40 -0.55 -13.21
CA LEU A 126 -6.92 -1.57 -12.30
C LEU A 126 -7.98 -2.40 -12.99
N SER A 127 -8.13 -3.67 -12.59
CA SER A 127 -9.25 -4.49 -13.05
C SER A 127 -10.57 -3.94 -12.52
N ASP A 128 -11.66 -4.23 -13.23
CA ASP A 128 -13.01 -3.82 -12.80
C ASP A 128 -13.34 -4.38 -11.43
N TRP A 129 -12.93 -5.62 -11.14
CA TRP A 129 -13.12 -6.22 -9.83
C TRP A 129 -12.49 -5.39 -8.69
N LEU A 130 -11.24 -4.94 -8.87
CA LEU A 130 -10.54 -4.14 -7.87
C LEU A 130 -11.10 -2.71 -7.80
N PHE A 131 -11.47 -2.12 -8.94
CA PHE A 131 -12.05 -0.80 -8.99
C PHE A 131 -13.43 -0.76 -8.32
N ASN A 132 -14.26 -1.78 -8.53
CA ASN A 132 -15.57 -1.92 -7.84
C ASN A 132 -15.41 -2.02 -6.33
N ALA A 133 -14.37 -2.71 -5.82
CA ALA A 133 -14.08 -2.76 -4.39
C ALA A 133 -13.72 -1.36 -3.82
N ILE A 134 -13.04 -0.51 -4.61
CA ILE A 134 -12.76 0.89 -4.24
C ILE A 134 -14.07 1.71 -4.21
N GLU A 135 -14.90 1.55 -5.23
CA GLU A 135 -16.20 2.24 -5.30
C GLU A 135 -17.10 1.89 -4.11
N SER A 136 -17.11 0.63 -3.73
CA SER A 136 -17.88 0.10 -2.60
C SER A 136 -17.23 0.36 -1.23
N ASN A 137 -16.10 1.08 -1.17
CA ASN A 137 -15.32 1.33 0.05
C ASN A 137 -14.87 0.04 0.79
N GLU A 138 -14.66 -1.05 0.05
CA GLU A 138 -14.21 -2.36 0.58
C GLU A 138 -12.68 -2.46 0.68
N VAL A 139 -11.99 -1.33 0.66
CA VAL A 139 -10.53 -1.25 0.79
C VAL A 139 -10.11 -0.83 2.19
N LEU A 140 -9.00 -1.39 2.67
CA LEU A 140 -8.46 -1.07 3.99
C LEU A 140 -7.39 0.00 3.88
N THR A 141 -7.47 1.00 4.75
CA THR A 141 -6.38 1.96 4.94
C THR A 141 -5.17 1.26 5.53
N ILE A 142 -4.01 1.47 4.91
CA ILE A 142 -2.71 0.94 5.33
C ILE A 142 -1.88 2.09 5.90
N SER A 143 -1.23 1.86 7.04
CA SER A 143 -0.31 2.85 7.62
C SER A 143 0.88 3.12 6.69
N PRO A 144 1.36 4.36 6.56
CA PRO A 144 2.59 4.66 5.83
C PRO A 144 3.80 3.87 6.33
N ASP A 145 3.87 3.56 7.62
CA ASP A 145 4.96 2.77 8.22
C ASP A 145 4.97 1.31 7.76
N TYR A 146 3.91 0.82 7.11
CA TYR A 146 3.88 -0.49 6.47
C TYR A 146 5.05 -0.70 5.50
N PHE A 147 5.44 0.33 4.77
CA PHE A 147 6.54 0.25 3.80
C PHE A 147 7.92 0.15 4.45
N ARG A 148 8.03 0.38 5.77
CA ARG A 148 9.24 0.13 6.56
C ARG A 148 9.43 -1.34 6.92
N LEU A 149 8.37 -2.14 6.87
CA LEU A 149 8.45 -3.58 7.12
C LEU A 149 9.22 -4.27 5.99
N ARG A 150 10.37 -4.86 6.31
CA ARG A 150 11.30 -5.44 5.34
C ARG A 150 11.15 -6.96 5.16
N LYS A 151 10.33 -7.62 5.98
CA LYS A 151 10.07 -9.06 5.87
C LYS A 151 8.66 -9.31 5.34
N PRO A 152 8.50 -10.19 4.32
CA PRO A 152 7.20 -10.48 3.73
C PRO A 152 6.15 -10.96 4.75
N LEU A 153 6.59 -11.76 5.73
CA LEU A 153 5.69 -12.30 6.74
C LEU A 153 5.19 -11.22 7.71
N GLU A 154 6.04 -10.25 8.07
CA GLU A 154 5.66 -9.10 8.91
C GLU A 154 4.57 -8.27 8.22
N ARG A 155 4.75 -7.97 6.93
CA ARG A 155 3.74 -7.29 6.11
C ARG A 155 2.42 -8.05 6.09
N ARG A 156 2.48 -9.37 5.89
CA ARG A 156 1.28 -10.20 5.85
C ARG A 156 0.57 -10.28 7.19
N ILE A 157 1.30 -10.38 8.29
CA ILE A 157 0.76 -10.36 9.65
C ILE A 157 0.08 -9.02 9.94
N TYR A 158 0.70 -7.90 9.56
CA TYR A 158 0.10 -6.58 9.71
C TYR A 158 -1.21 -6.46 8.93
N GLU A 159 -1.26 -6.90 7.67
CA GLU A 159 -2.49 -6.86 6.85
C GLU A 159 -3.63 -7.67 7.47
N ILE A 160 -3.31 -8.84 8.03
CA ILE A 160 -4.28 -9.69 8.72
C ILE A 160 -4.77 -9.02 10.00
N ALA A 161 -3.86 -8.43 10.78
CA ALA A 161 -4.21 -7.67 11.97
C ALA A 161 -5.11 -6.48 11.58
N ARG A 162 -4.76 -5.73 10.54
CA ARG A 162 -5.54 -4.59 10.05
C ARG A 162 -6.96 -4.99 9.63
N LYS A 163 -7.10 -6.15 8.98
CA LYS A 163 -8.40 -6.68 8.56
C LYS A 163 -9.27 -7.14 9.74
N HIS A 164 -8.68 -7.79 10.72
CA HIS A 164 -9.45 -8.49 11.77
C HIS A 164 -9.54 -7.73 13.09
N CYS A 165 -8.47 -7.08 13.53
CA CYS A 165 -8.50 -6.19 14.68
C CYS A 165 -9.16 -4.85 14.29
N GLY A 166 -8.73 -4.25 13.17
CA GLY A 166 -9.32 -3.01 12.66
C GLY A 166 -9.31 -1.90 13.71
N ALA A 167 -10.50 -1.39 14.07
CA ALA A 167 -10.70 -0.38 15.09
C ALA A 167 -10.92 -0.96 16.50
N GLN A 168 -11.04 -2.28 16.66
CA GLN A 168 -11.24 -2.93 17.95
C GLN A 168 -9.99 -2.78 18.82
N LYS A 169 -10.19 -2.82 20.14
CA LYS A 169 -9.07 -2.72 21.11
C LYS A 169 -8.10 -3.88 20.96
N GLU A 170 -8.62 -5.08 20.77
CA GLU A 170 -7.84 -6.31 20.65
C GLU A 170 -8.48 -7.34 19.71
N TRP A 171 -7.64 -8.23 19.19
CA TRP A 171 -8.06 -9.41 18.43
C TRP A 171 -7.16 -10.60 18.75
N ARG A 172 -7.75 -11.77 18.91
CA ARG A 172 -7.06 -13.01 19.29
C ARG A 172 -7.19 -14.06 18.21
N ILE A 173 -6.13 -14.79 17.96
CA ILE A 173 -6.11 -15.88 16.99
C ILE A 173 -5.13 -16.97 17.39
N HIS A 174 -5.50 -18.23 17.22
CA HIS A 174 -4.59 -19.35 17.41
C HIS A 174 -3.46 -19.31 16.36
N ILE A 175 -2.23 -19.64 16.77
CA ILE A 175 -1.04 -19.51 15.91
C ILE A 175 -1.14 -20.33 14.62
N ASP A 176 -1.72 -21.53 14.67
CA ASP A 176 -1.87 -22.39 13.48
C ASP A 176 -2.84 -21.76 12.46
N LEU A 177 -3.90 -21.13 12.94
CA LEU A 177 -4.84 -20.43 12.08
C LEU A 177 -4.22 -19.16 11.49
N LEU A 178 -3.42 -18.42 12.27
CA LEU A 178 -2.67 -17.27 11.77
C LEU A 178 -1.68 -17.69 10.69
N MET A 179 -0.92 -18.75 10.92
CA MET A 179 0.02 -19.33 9.97
C MET A 179 -0.67 -19.73 8.65
N LYS A 180 -1.84 -20.38 8.74
CA LYS A 180 -2.68 -20.70 7.57
C LYS A 180 -3.16 -19.46 6.84
N LYS A 181 -3.63 -18.42 7.56
CA LYS A 181 -4.06 -17.13 6.96
C LYS A 181 -2.89 -16.36 6.32
N CYS A 182 -1.69 -16.50 6.85
CA CYS A 182 -0.48 -15.94 6.23
C CYS A 182 -0.05 -16.70 4.96
N GLY A 183 -0.58 -17.90 4.72
CA GLY A 183 -0.11 -18.76 3.64
C GLY A 183 1.33 -19.26 3.84
N SER A 184 1.78 -19.36 5.09
CA SER A 184 3.15 -19.76 5.42
C SER A 184 3.28 -21.29 5.33
N ASN A 185 4.27 -21.73 4.55
CA ASN A 185 4.68 -23.14 4.45
C ASN A 185 5.88 -23.46 5.36
N SER A 186 6.33 -22.51 6.17
CA SER A 186 7.44 -22.70 7.09
C SER A 186 7.06 -23.65 8.23
N PRO A 187 8.00 -24.40 8.83
CA PRO A 187 7.73 -25.11 10.06
C PRO A 187 7.18 -24.19 11.16
N LYS A 188 6.24 -24.68 11.96
CA LYS A 188 5.61 -23.90 13.05
C LYS A 188 6.65 -23.26 13.99
N ARG A 189 7.76 -23.96 14.25
CA ARG A 189 8.89 -23.43 15.06
C ARG A 189 9.45 -22.12 14.49
N ASN A 190 9.67 -22.07 13.17
CA ASN A 190 10.21 -20.89 12.50
C ASN A 190 9.20 -19.74 12.50
N PHE A 191 7.92 -20.05 12.27
CA PHE A 191 6.85 -19.07 12.35
C PHE A 191 6.75 -18.46 13.75
N LYS A 192 6.81 -19.29 14.80
CA LYS A 192 6.85 -18.83 16.20
C LYS A 192 8.07 -17.94 16.49
N ALA A 193 9.23 -18.27 15.95
CA ALA A 193 10.45 -17.46 16.15
C ALA A 193 10.27 -16.04 15.57
N ILE A 194 9.69 -15.94 14.37
CA ILE A 194 9.40 -14.63 13.74
C ILE A 194 8.37 -13.86 14.58
N LEU A 195 7.30 -14.50 15.05
CA LEU A 195 6.33 -13.86 15.93
C LEU A 195 6.95 -13.35 17.22
N LYS A 196 7.86 -14.12 17.84
CA LYS A 196 8.60 -13.67 19.04
C LYS A 196 9.42 -12.42 18.74
N THR A 197 10.14 -12.40 17.62
CA THR A 197 10.88 -11.20 17.20
C THR A 197 9.96 -9.99 17.03
N ILE A 198 8.76 -10.17 16.48
CA ILE A 198 7.76 -9.10 16.36
C ILE A 198 7.30 -8.62 17.75
N CYS A 199 7.05 -9.55 18.69
CA CYS A 199 6.67 -9.20 20.06
C CYS A 199 7.78 -8.44 20.80
N GLU A 200 9.03 -8.88 20.67
CA GLU A 200 10.20 -8.31 21.34
C GLU A 200 10.52 -6.89 20.86
N HIS A 201 10.42 -6.65 19.56
CA HIS A 201 10.75 -5.35 18.97
C HIS A 201 9.55 -4.41 18.86
N ASP A 202 8.34 -4.91 18.99
CA ASP A 202 7.06 -4.17 18.86
C ASP A 202 6.99 -3.19 17.67
N HIS A 203 7.56 -3.60 16.53
CA HIS A 203 7.78 -2.74 15.37
C HIS A 203 6.67 -2.80 14.33
N LEU A 204 5.60 -3.60 14.54
CA LEU A 204 4.45 -3.54 13.64
C LEU A 204 3.75 -2.18 13.77
N PRO A 205 3.39 -1.54 12.66
CA PRO A 205 2.54 -0.36 12.72
C PRO A 205 1.19 -0.67 13.37
N ASP A 206 0.60 0.29 14.03
CA ASP A 206 -0.76 0.28 14.60
C ASP A 206 -1.05 -0.80 15.64
N TYR A 207 -0.27 -1.88 15.73
CA TYR A 207 -0.59 -3.04 16.58
C TYR A 207 0.63 -3.54 17.34
N SER A 208 0.45 -3.76 18.65
CA SER A 208 1.36 -4.57 19.47
C SER A 208 0.94 -6.04 19.41
N VAL A 209 1.91 -6.94 19.44
CA VAL A 209 1.67 -8.38 19.33
C VAL A 209 2.17 -9.06 20.60
N ASN A 210 1.36 -9.94 21.15
CA ASN A 210 1.74 -10.78 22.31
C ASN A 210 1.35 -12.24 22.07
N ILE A 211 2.04 -13.18 22.68
CA ILE A 211 1.77 -14.62 22.54
C ILE A 211 1.56 -15.22 23.92
N VAL A 212 0.39 -15.82 24.12
CA VAL A 212 0.03 -16.54 25.35
C VAL A 212 -0.54 -17.90 24.95
N ASN A 213 0.08 -18.97 25.39
CA ASN A 213 -0.40 -20.36 25.17
C ASN A 213 -0.83 -20.66 23.72
N ASP A 214 0.05 -20.42 22.74
CA ASP A 214 -0.22 -20.58 21.29
C ASP A 214 -1.34 -19.69 20.73
N THR A 215 -1.83 -18.73 21.51
CA THR A 215 -2.75 -17.68 21.06
C THR A 215 -1.96 -16.40 20.85
N VAL A 216 -2.11 -15.80 19.68
CA VAL A 216 -1.54 -14.51 19.31
C VAL A 216 -2.59 -13.44 19.59
N LEU A 217 -2.22 -12.46 20.42
CA LEU A 217 -3.02 -11.31 20.77
C LEU A 217 -2.48 -10.10 20.02
N PHE A 218 -3.32 -9.47 19.24
CA PHE A 218 -3.07 -8.18 18.62
C PHE A 218 -3.82 -7.11 19.42
N THR A 219 -3.10 -6.12 19.90
CA THR A 219 -3.67 -4.99 20.63
C THR A 219 -3.42 -3.72 19.81
N LYS A 220 -4.47 -2.96 19.54
CA LYS A 220 -4.32 -1.68 18.86
C LYS A 220 -3.42 -0.78 19.71
N LYS A 221 -2.34 -0.29 19.13
CA LYS A 221 -1.54 0.75 19.76
C LYS A 221 -2.46 1.95 19.93
N SER A 222 -2.62 2.41 21.18
CA SER A 222 -3.11 3.76 21.37
C SER A 222 -2.14 4.62 20.55
N CYS A 223 -2.63 5.32 19.54
CA CYS A 223 -1.96 6.54 19.15
C CYS A 223 -1.63 7.21 20.48
N PRO A 224 -0.36 7.56 20.83
CA PRO A 224 -0.21 8.54 21.88
C PRO A 224 -1.26 9.56 21.47
N GLU A 225 -2.21 9.87 22.38
CA GLU A 225 -3.07 11.00 22.16
C GLU A 225 -2.08 12.06 21.73
N THR A 226 -1.92 12.19 20.44
CA THR A 226 -1.38 13.40 19.86
C THR A 226 -2.32 14.34 20.50
N ILE A 227 -1.83 15.03 21.48
CA ILE A 227 -2.55 16.05 22.19
C ILE A 227 -3.29 16.72 21.07
N ILE A 228 -4.60 16.42 20.96
CA ILE A 228 -5.52 17.21 20.17
C ILE A 228 -5.69 18.47 21.03
N HIS A 229 -4.57 19.02 21.45
CA HIS A 229 -4.39 20.38 21.77
C HIS A 229 -4.37 21.07 20.40
N ASP A 230 -5.57 21.45 20.00
CA ASP A 230 -5.77 22.51 19.03
C ASP A 230 -5.40 22.22 17.57
N LEU A 231 -5.75 21.04 17.01
CA LEU A 231 -5.93 20.97 15.56
C LEU A 231 -7.14 21.80 15.06
N ASN A 232 -7.95 22.30 15.97
CA ASN A 232 -8.97 23.35 15.68
C ASN A 232 -8.42 24.78 15.75
N LYS A 233 -7.14 24.95 16.10
CA LYS A 233 -6.47 26.25 16.04
C LYS A 233 -5.34 26.17 15.04
N SER A 234 -5.61 26.64 13.83
CA SER A 234 -4.67 27.05 12.82
C SER A 234 -3.87 25.94 12.10
N HIS A 235 -4.44 25.35 11.07
CA HIS A 235 -3.61 25.14 9.87
C HIS A 235 -3.53 26.49 9.16
N PRO A 236 -2.43 27.22 9.24
CA PRO A 236 -2.38 28.60 8.78
C PRO A 236 -2.37 28.69 7.25
N ALA A 237 -2.06 27.61 6.54
CA ALA A 237 -1.94 27.69 5.10
C ALA A 237 -2.63 26.49 4.40
N PRO A 238 -3.36 26.74 3.29
CA PRO A 238 -3.95 25.69 2.47
C PRO A 238 -2.85 24.79 1.86
N PRO A 239 -3.22 23.59 1.31
CA PRO A 239 -2.26 22.75 0.60
C PRO A 239 -1.66 23.48 -0.60
N LEU A 240 -0.37 23.26 -0.85
CA LEU A 240 0.34 23.83 -2.00
C LEU A 240 -0.12 23.17 -3.30
N MET A 241 -0.12 23.90 -4.39
CA MET A 241 -0.42 23.37 -5.71
C MET A 241 0.73 22.50 -6.24
N THR A 242 0.43 21.49 -7.03
CA THR A 242 1.43 20.62 -7.67
C THR A 242 2.46 21.42 -8.48
N SER A 243 2.01 22.49 -9.14
CA SER A 243 2.88 23.40 -9.89
C SER A 243 3.91 24.11 -9.02
N THR A 244 3.62 24.34 -7.74
CA THR A 244 4.54 24.96 -6.79
C THR A 244 5.70 24.05 -6.46
N TYR A 245 5.43 22.75 -6.24
CA TYR A 245 6.48 21.75 -6.04
C TYR A 245 7.36 21.57 -7.28
N GLU A 246 6.78 21.64 -8.48
CA GLU A 246 7.54 21.56 -9.74
C GLU A 246 8.45 22.76 -9.91
N LYS A 247 7.96 23.97 -9.65
CA LYS A 247 8.77 25.20 -9.67
C LYS A 247 9.91 25.14 -8.66
N PHE A 248 9.61 24.68 -7.44
CA PHE A 248 10.61 24.53 -6.39
C PHE A 248 11.73 23.55 -6.80
N ARG A 249 11.38 22.38 -7.32
CA ARG A 249 12.34 21.38 -7.82
C ARG A 249 13.25 21.94 -8.91
N ASN A 250 12.68 22.73 -9.83
CA ASN A 250 13.45 23.32 -10.93
C ASN A 250 14.41 24.41 -10.45
N ASN A 251 14.02 25.17 -9.43
CA ASN A 251 14.81 26.29 -8.92
C ASN A 251 15.82 25.85 -7.86
N HIS A 252 15.56 24.75 -7.16
CA HIS A 252 16.39 24.25 -6.06
C HIS A 252 16.70 22.76 -6.22
N PRO A 253 17.49 22.37 -7.25
CA PRO A 253 17.88 20.99 -7.48
C PRO A 253 18.71 20.48 -6.29
N GLY A 254 18.27 19.38 -5.66
CA GLY A 254 18.93 18.78 -4.50
C GLY A 254 18.18 18.93 -3.18
N TYR A 255 17.12 19.73 -3.14
CA TYR A 255 16.24 19.83 -1.98
C TYR A 255 14.95 19.05 -2.21
N ASP A 256 14.49 18.34 -1.18
CA ASP A 256 13.18 17.70 -1.19
C ASP A 256 12.09 18.75 -0.89
N PRO A 257 11.20 19.07 -1.85
CA PRO A 257 10.18 20.09 -1.65
C PRO A 257 9.19 19.77 -0.54
N TYR A 258 8.94 18.49 -0.25
CA TYR A 258 8.03 18.08 0.82
C TYR A 258 8.68 18.26 2.21
N TYR A 259 9.97 17.98 2.31
CA TYR A 259 10.71 18.27 3.54
C TYR A 259 10.73 19.78 3.82
N VAL A 260 11.03 20.59 2.79
CA VAL A 260 11.07 22.05 2.92
C VAL A 260 9.67 22.60 3.24
N GLU A 261 8.61 22.04 2.65
CA GLU A 261 7.23 22.38 3.02
C GLU A 261 6.94 22.11 4.50
N GLN A 262 7.35 20.96 5.01
CA GLN A 262 7.14 20.60 6.41
C GLN A 262 7.87 21.58 7.35
N GLU A 263 9.10 21.91 7.06
CA GLU A 263 9.88 22.93 7.80
C GLU A 263 9.21 24.30 7.71
N TRP A 264 8.79 24.72 6.52
CA TRP A 264 8.09 25.98 6.31
C TRP A 264 6.76 26.03 7.08
N ARG A 265 5.97 24.99 7.05
CA ARG A 265 4.71 24.90 7.81
C ARG A 265 4.93 24.98 9.30
N THR A 266 5.96 24.33 9.80
CA THR A 266 6.37 24.39 11.21
C THR A 266 6.76 25.82 11.61
N TRP A 267 7.54 26.50 10.77
CA TRP A 267 7.94 27.87 10.97
C TRP A 267 6.76 28.86 10.86
N ALA A 268 5.83 28.62 9.92
CA ALA A 268 4.66 29.46 9.70
C ALA A 268 3.56 29.31 10.76
N ALA A 269 3.57 28.22 11.54
CA ALA A 269 2.51 27.87 12.49
C ALA A 269 2.27 28.93 13.60
N GLY A 270 3.19 29.84 13.84
CA GLY A 270 3.06 30.95 14.80
C GLY A 270 2.88 32.33 14.18
N LYS A 271 2.67 32.42 12.85
CA LYS A 271 2.63 33.68 12.11
C LYS A 271 1.25 33.95 11.51
N GLU A 272 1.06 35.17 11.02
CA GLU A 272 -0.16 35.53 10.29
C GLU A 272 -0.34 34.65 9.05
N LYS A 273 -1.58 34.25 8.81
CA LYS A 273 -1.94 33.39 7.69
C LYS A 273 -1.62 34.08 6.37
N PRO A 274 -0.79 33.48 5.50
CA PRO A 274 -0.51 34.07 4.21
C PRO A 274 -1.75 34.09 3.31
N ILE A 275 -1.88 35.10 2.48
CA ILE A 275 -2.97 35.24 1.50
C ILE A 275 -2.93 34.06 0.49
N SER A 276 -1.74 33.64 0.11
CA SER A 276 -1.50 32.45 -0.72
C SER A 276 -0.37 31.64 -0.14
N ALA A 277 -0.62 30.36 0.13
CA ALA A 277 0.41 29.42 0.57
C ALA A 277 1.49 29.22 -0.51
N ASP A 278 1.09 29.14 -1.78
CA ASP A 278 2.00 28.95 -2.92
C ASP A 278 2.93 30.14 -3.18
N ALA A 279 2.52 31.34 -2.80
CA ALA A 279 3.36 32.52 -2.91
C ALA A 279 4.28 32.74 -1.69
N ALA A 280 3.94 32.13 -0.56
CA ALA A 280 4.69 32.27 0.68
C ALA A 280 5.71 31.14 0.89
N PHE A 281 5.51 29.99 0.25
CA PHE A 281 6.43 28.85 0.19
C PHE A 281 7.53 29.08 -0.86
#